data_d6c72d0b8a2e1c97d79f1c050b9d92fe
#
_entry.id   d6c72d0b8a2e1c97d79f1c050b9d92fe
#
_cell.length_a   1.000
_cell.length_b   1.000
_cell.length_c   1.000
_cell.angle_alpha   90.00
_cell.angle_beta   90.00
_cell.angle_gamma   90.00
#
_symmetry.space_group_name_H-M   'P 1'
#
loop_
_entity.id
_entity.type
_entity.pdbx_description
1 polymer ?
#
loop_
_entity_poly.entity_id
_entity_poly.type
_entity_poly.pdbx_seq_one_letter_code
_entity_poly.pdbx_strand_id
1 'polypeptide(L)'
;MTLNIADLFEHAVDAAPDRPALKVGDRVLTYSDLEADANRLAHFLAGRGVQPGDHVALYAKNSIEHVIGLLAILKIRAVSINVNYRYVEGELDYLFDNADVVAVVHERGYAPLVARCAPRHERLRTFVALPDDTGAGEDADVSAFDGVLLADALAGQSAERDFGPRSADDLHIIYTGGTTGFPKGVMWRQEDFWRVLGGGIDFSTGSRLGEYDQSEQAKQDGRLVTFPLSPLMHGGAQTGLLLHLFAGHLTILEPKFDPVRTWQVTERDGVQLLFMTGDAMARPLIEEFERQAATGRPYAASSLVAISSTAAIFSPEVKGRWIAAFPNAFITDSVGATETGFQGMGLQDKSSLEHHGTLIGLGPDSVVISDDGRILDLDSNVGTVGRLGRTGNVPVGYYKDAAKSAATFLVIDGIRYSVPGDRARIESGHRVTLLGRGSNSVNTGGEKVYPEEVESAIKAHPAVYDCLVVGVPDARYGQAVAAVVELRQGMTLELEALRSFLRASLSGYKLPRAMTLVARVPRNPAGKAQYPRAAELAVDPDAVRQTV
;
A
#
# COMPACT_ATOMS: atom_id res chain seq x y z
N MET A 1 23.26 12.61 15.19
CA MET A 1 21.97 11.89 15.15
C MET A 1 21.75 11.43 13.72
N THR A 2 21.71 10.14 13.53
CA THR A 2 21.46 9.53 12.21
C THR A 2 20.06 8.95 12.25
N LEU A 3 19.09 9.64 11.65
CA LEU A 3 17.70 9.17 11.55
C LEU A 3 17.57 8.22 10.35
N ASN A 4 18.26 7.07 10.47
CA ASN A 4 18.27 6.01 9.47
C ASN A 4 17.35 4.87 9.91
N ILE A 5 16.64 4.24 8.98
CA ILE A 5 15.67 3.18 9.28
C ILE A 5 16.30 2.00 10.02
N ALA A 6 17.54 1.62 9.66
CA ALA A 6 18.22 0.52 10.35
C ALA A 6 18.62 0.91 11.78
N ASP A 7 19.06 2.15 12.03
CA ASP A 7 19.38 2.62 13.38
C ASP A 7 18.14 2.66 14.26
N LEU A 8 16.99 3.14 13.75
CA LEU A 8 15.72 3.16 14.47
C LEU A 8 15.25 1.74 14.85
N PHE A 9 15.44 0.76 13.97
CA PHE A 9 15.17 -0.64 14.29
C PHE A 9 16.13 -1.15 15.39
N GLU A 10 17.43 -0.86 15.29
CA GLU A 10 18.44 -1.27 16.28
C GLU A 10 18.14 -0.67 17.66
N HIS A 11 17.63 0.57 17.74
CA HIS A 11 17.16 1.15 19.01
C HIS A 11 15.99 0.37 19.63
N ALA A 12 15.07 -0.13 18.81
CA ALA A 12 13.98 -0.98 19.29
C ALA A 12 14.47 -2.34 19.78
N VAL A 13 15.47 -2.92 19.13
CA VAL A 13 16.15 -4.15 19.57
C VAL A 13 16.81 -3.92 20.93
N ASP A 14 17.57 -2.83 21.11
CA ASP A 14 18.23 -2.49 22.37
C ASP A 14 17.23 -2.26 23.52
N ALA A 15 16.06 -1.72 23.18
CA ALA A 15 15.02 -1.46 24.16
C ALA A 15 14.25 -2.72 24.60
N ALA A 16 14.08 -3.71 23.69
CA ALA A 16 13.23 -4.87 23.92
C ALA A 16 13.71 -6.14 23.18
N PRO A 17 14.96 -6.62 23.41
CA PRO A 17 15.58 -7.69 22.62
C PRO A 17 14.81 -9.01 22.63
N ASP A 18 14.25 -9.38 23.77
CA ASP A 18 13.55 -10.67 23.98
C ASP A 18 12.07 -10.64 23.59
N ARG A 19 11.55 -9.47 23.17
CA ARG A 19 10.16 -9.38 22.75
C ARG A 19 9.96 -10.05 21.38
N PRO A 20 8.82 -10.73 21.16
CA PRO A 20 8.43 -11.17 19.84
C PRO A 20 8.28 -9.97 18.88
N ALA A 21 8.99 -9.99 17.76
CA ALA A 21 8.96 -8.97 16.70
C ALA A 21 8.06 -9.40 15.54
N LEU A 22 8.25 -10.63 15.05
CA LEU A 22 7.54 -11.17 13.90
C LEU A 22 6.95 -12.55 14.21
N LYS A 23 5.80 -12.83 13.58
CA LYS A 23 5.18 -14.17 13.62
C LYS A 23 4.60 -14.54 12.26
N VAL A 24 4.89 -15.78 11.81
CA VAL A 24 4.27 -16.45 10.66
C VAL A 24 3.88 -17.85 11.08
N GLY A 25 2.60 -18.19 11.05
CA GLY A 25 2.13 -19.48 11.57
C GLY A 25 2.47 -19.67 13.05
N ASP A 26 3.26 -20.69 13.35
CA ASP A 26 3.75 -20.98 14.72
C ASP A 26 5.19 -20.48 14.94
N ARG A 27 5.87 -20.05 13.89
CA ARG A 27 7.23 -19.51 13.97
C ARG A 27 7.20 -18.08 14.48
N VAL A 28 7.98 -17.81 15.50
CA VAL A 28 8.12 -16.49 16.13
C VAL A 28 9.61 -16.14 16.19
N LEU A 29 9.97 -14.92 15.79
CA LEU A 29 11.28 -14.34 16.03
C LEU A 29 11.16 -13.22 17.04
N THR A 30 12.12 -13.17 17.97
CA THR A 30 12.34 -12.01 18.85
C THR A 30 13.01 -10.89 18.08
N TYR A 31 13.08 -9.70 18.68
CA TYR A 31 13.82 -8.57 18.10
C TYR A 31 15.30 -8.92 17.93
N SER A 32 15.93 -9.58 18.91
CA SER A 32 17.31 -10.03 18.84
C SER A 32 17.53 -11.12 17.79
N ASP A 33 16.61 -12.08 17.63
CA ASP A 33 16.71 -13.11 16.60
C ASP A 33 16.63 -12.48 15.19
N LEU A 34 15.66 -11.60 14.99
CA LEU A 34 15.46 -10.88 13.72
C LEU A 34 16.68 -10.06 13.36
N GLU A 35 17.25 -9.36 14.34
CA GLU A 35 18.46 -8.60 14.13
C GLU A 35 19.67 -9.46 13.80
N ALA A 36 19.90 -10.54 14.56
CA ALA A 36 21.01 -11.44 14.33
C ALA A 36 21.00 -12.02 12.90
N ASP A 37 19.81 -12.42 12.41
CA ASP A 37 19.68 -12.94 11.05
C ASP A 37 19.83 -11.84 9.99
N ALA A 38 19.31 -10.63 10.26
CA ALA A 38 19.51 -9.47 9.38
C ALA A 38 20.99 -9.07 9.31
N ASN A 39 21.74 -9.10 10.43
CA ASN A 39 23.17 -8.83 10.45
C ASN A 39 23.95 -9.88 9.65
N ARG A 40 23.65 -11.18 9.84
CA ARG A 40 24.30 -12.25 9.06
C ARG A 40 24.09 -12.08 7.56
N LEU A 41 22.87 -11.81 7.13
CA LEU A 41 22.59 -11.58 5.72
C LEU A 41 23.26 -10.30 5.20
N ALA A 42 23.32 -9.25 6.00
CA ALA A 42 24.00 -8.01 5.68
C ALA A 42 25.52 -8.25 5.44
N HIS A 43 26.19 -9.01 6.32
CA HIS A 43 27.60 -9.41 6.15
C HIS A 43 27.80 -10.25 4.88
N PHE A 44 26.91 -11.20 4.61
CA PHE A 44 26.97 -11.98 3.38
C PHE A 44 26.89 -11.08 2.13
N LEU A 45 25.90 -10.18 2.08
CA LEU A 45 25.74 -9.27 0.93
C LEU A 45 26.95 -8.36 0.75
N ALA A 46 27.46 -7.77 1.83
CA ALA A 46 28.67 -6.96 1.81
C ALA A 46 29.91 -7.79 1.37
N GLY A 47 30.07 -9.02 1.89
CA GLY A 47 31.11 -9.96 1.48
C GLY A 47 31.02 -10.37 0.02
N ARG A 48 29.85 -10.32 -0.59
CA ARG A 48 29.62 -10.52 -2.04
C ARG A 48 29.80 -9.24 -2.86
N GLY A 49 30.24 -8.14 -2.25
CA GLY A 49 30.60 -6.90 -2.91
C GLY A 49 29.45 -5.92 -3.12
N VAL A 50 28.33 -6.09 -2.42
CA VAL A 50 27.28 -5.05 -2.36
C VAL A 50 27.82 -3.88 -1.55
N GLN A 51 27.78 -2.68 -2.13
CA GLN A 51 28.31 -1.44 -1.56
C GLN A 51 27.20 -0.50 -1.09
N PRO A 52 27.50 0.47 -0.20
CA PRO A 52 26.57 1.55 0.11
C PRO A 52 26.06 2.26 -1.15
N GLY A 53 24.74 2.43 -1.26
CA GLY A 53 24.07 3.01 -2.42
C GLY A 53 23.79 2.02 -3.57
N ASP A 54 24.28 0.79 -3.52
CA ASP A 54 23.89 -0.25 -4.46
C ASP A 54 22.42 -0.64 -4.29
N HIS A 55 21.75 -0.96 -5.40
CA HIS A 55 20.34 -1.34 -5.39
C HIS A 55 20.17 -2.85 -5.32
N VAL A 56 19.42 -3.32 -4.34
CA VAL A 56 19.13 -4.74 -4.11
C VAL A 56 17.64 -5.00 -4.27
N ALA A 57 17.27 -5.83 -5.22
CA ALA A 57 15.88 -6.24 -5.43
C ALA A 57 15.42 -7.22 -4.35
N LEU A 58 14.28 -6.93 -3.73
CA LEU A 58 13.63 -7.80 -2.76
C LEU A 58 12.34 -8.36 -3.39
N TYR A 59 12.39 -9.63 -3.78
CA TYR A 59 11.39 -10.30 -4.61
C TYR A 59 10.73 -11.46 -3.84
N ALA A 60 9.85 -11.12 -2.91
CA ALA A 60 9.24 -12.08 -1.99
C ALA A 60 7.82 -11.66 -1.60
N LYS A 61 7.03 -12.64 -1.17
CA LYS A 61 5.76 -12.42 -0.46
C LYS A 61 6.01 -11.98 0.99
N ASN A 62 4.94 -11.78 1.76
CA ASN A 62 5.05 -11.50 3.18
C ASN A 62 5.60 -12.73 3.91
N SER A 63 6.77 -12.61 4.49
CA SER A 63 7.44 -13.64 5.28
C SER A 63 8.42 -13.02 6.27
N ILE A 64 8.90 -13.79 7.22
CA ILE A 64 9.98 -13.37 8.12
C ILE A 64 11.24 -13.05 7.31
N GLU A 65 11.55 -13.87 6.31
CA GLU A 65 12.73 -13.73 5.46
C GLU A 65 12.69 -12.47 4.59
N HIS A 66 11.49 -12.05 4.15
CA HIS A 66 11.31 -10.74 3.50
C HIS A 66 11.80 -9.61 4.41
N VAL A 67 11.43 -9.65 5.69
CA VAL A 67 11.82 -8.60 6.64
C VAL A 67 13.31 -8.68 6.98
N ILE A 68 13.86 -9.89 7.14
CA ILE A 68 15.32 -10.10 7.27
C ILE A 68 16.05 -9.48 6.07
N GLY A 69 15.59 -9.74 4.84
CA GLY A 69 16.16 -9.18 3.61
C GLY A 69 16.09 -7.66 3.59
N LEU A 70 14.93 -7.08 3.92
CA LEU A 70 14.75 -5.62 3.97
C LEU A 70 15.73 -4.97 4.95
N LEU A 71 15.81 -5.48 6.18
CA LEU A 71 16.69 -4.94 7.21
C LEU A 71 18.17 -5.13 6.85
N ALA A 72 18.54 -6.29 6.33
CA ALA A 72 19.93 -6.57 5.90
C ALA A 72 20.42 -5.57 4.84
N ILE A 73 19.59 -5.29 3.84
CA ILE A 73 19.88 -4.31 2.79
C ILE A 73 20.12 -2.92 3.39
N LEU A 74 19.22 -2.48 4.29
CA LEU A 74 19.32 -1.16 4.92
C LEU A 74 20.53 -1.06 5.86
N LYS A 75 20.90 -2.14 6.56
CA LYS A 75 22.05 -2.16 7.48
C LYS A 75 23.39 -1.88 6.81
N ILE A 76 23.57 -2.31 5.57
CA ILE A 76 24.79 -2.04 4.78
C ILE A 76 24.66 -0.77 3.93
N ARG A 77 23.64 0.06 4.16
CA ARG A 77 23.37 1.30 3.42
C ARG A 77 23.09 1.08 1.93
N ALA A 78 22.71 -0.13 1.55
CA ALA A 78 22.18 -0.42 0.22
C ALA A 78 20.72 0.03 0.11
N VAL A 79 20.23 0.17 -1.11
CA VAL A 79 18.89 0.64 -1.41
C VAL A 79 17.98 -0.54 -1.70
N SER A 80 16.93 -0.71 -0.90
CA SER A 80 15.94 -1.75 -1.15
C SER A 80 15.03 -1.37 -2.31
N ILE A 81 14.91 -2.27 -3.30
CA ILE A 81 14.02 -2.16 -4.45
C ILE A 81 12.92 -3.23 -4.31
N ASN A 82 11.71 -2.83 -4.02
CA ASN A 82 10.58 -3.76 -3.95
C ASN A 82 10.21 -4.29 -5.33
N VAL A 83 10.05 -5.61 -5.44
CA VAL A 83 9.62 -6.28 -6.67
C VAL A 83 8.19 -6.81 -6.51
N ASN A 84 7.33 -6.51 -7.45
CA ASN A 84 6.01 -7.12 -7.48
C ASN A 84 6.13 -8.60 -7.85
N TYR A 85 5.74 -9.49 -6.94
CA TYR A 85 5.85 -10.94 -7.10
C TYR A 85 4.97 -11.54 -8.22
N ARG A 86 4.17 -10.71 -8.89
CA ARG A 86 3.37 -11.10 -10.06
C ARG A 86 3.97 -10.66 -11.39
N TYR A 87 5.14 -9.99 -11.36
CA TYR A 87 5.78 -9.59 -12.61
C TYR A 87 6.09 -10.80 -13.47
N VAL A 88 5.79 -10.65 -14.75
CA VAL A 88 6.27 -11.54 -15.80
C VAL A 88 7.66 -11.13 -16.24
N GLU A 89 8.29 -11.96 -17.08
CA GLU A 89 9.70 -11.80 -17.48
C GLU A 89 10.04 -10.40 -17.99
N GLY A 90 9.24 -9.83 -18.89
CA GLY A 90 9.50 -8.49 -19.42
C GLY A 90 9.37 -7.36 -18.40
N GLU A 91 8.48 -7.50 -17.41
CA GLU A 91 8.34 -6.52 -16.33
C GLU A 91 9.50 -6.61 -15.34
N LEU A 92 9.99 -7.82 -15.08
CA LEU A 92 11.14 -8.05 -14.21
C LEU A 92 12.44 -7.56 -14.86
N ASP A 93 12.65 -7.83 -16.16
CA ASP A 93 13.75 -7.28 -16.94
C ASP A 93 13.79 -5.75 -16.90
N TYR A 94 12.63 -5.14 -17.17
CA TYR A 94 12.52 -3.68 -17.08
C TYR A 94 12.93 -3.16 -15.70
N LEU A 95 12.45 -3.80 -14.62
CA LEU A 95 12.77 -3.35 -13.27
C LEU A 95 14.26 -3.49 -12.99
N PHE A 96 14.89 -4.61 -13.33
CA PHE A 96 16.32 -4.85 -13.08
C PHE A 96 17.20 -3.83 -13.82
N ASP A 97 16.86 -3.51 -15.07
CA ASP A 97 17.57 -2.50 -15.86
C ASP A 97 17.31 -1.08 -15.33
N ASN A 98 16.04 -0.70 -15.16
CA ASN A 98 15.67 0.65 -14.74
C ASN A 98 16.20 0.99 -13.36
N ALA A 99 16.16 0.02 -12.42
CA ALA A 99 16.62 0.19 -11.06
C ALA A 99 18.14 -0.07 -10.87
N ASP A 100 18.91 -0.35 -11.90
CA ASP A 100 20.35 -0.68 -11.78
C ASP A 100 20.64 -1.74 -10.71
N VAL A 101 19.84 -2.79 -10.66
CA VAL A 101 19.92 -3.82 -9.62
C VAL A 101 21.24 -4.59 -9.71
N VAL A 102 21.95 -4.75 -8.57
CA VAL A 102 23.20 -5.49 -8.47
C VAL A 102 23.06 -6.83 -7.74
N ALA A 103 22.02 -6.98 -6.92
CA ALA A 103 21.73 -8.20 -6.18
C ALA A 103 20.23 -8.45 -6.10
N VAL A 104 19.83 -9.71 -6.01
CA VAL A 104 18.44 -10.13 -5.87
C VAL A 104 18.28 -11.05 -4.66
N VAL A 105 17.46 -10.65 -3.72
CA VAL A 105 16.97 -11.49 -2.62
C VAL A 105 15.56 -11.93 -2.99
N HIS A 106 15.34 -13.22 -3.25
CA HIS A 106 14.06 -13.69 -3.80
C HIS A 106 13.56 -14.99 -3.16
N GLU A 107 12.25 -15.19 -3.09
CA GLU A 107 11.73 -16.52 -2.76
C GLU A 107 12.17 -17.55 -3.80
N ARG A 108 12.47 -18.75 -3.33
CA ARG A 108 12.97 -19.84 -4.17
C ARG A 108 12.02 -20.19 -5.32
N GLY A 109 10.72 -20.06 -5.13
CA GLY A 109 9.70 -20.26 -6.17
C GLY A 109 9.86 -19.33 -7.38
N TYR A 110 10.56 -18.21 -7.24
CA TYR A 110 10.84 -17.29 -8.36
C TYR A 110 12.19 -17.56 -9.05
N ALA A 111 12.99 -18.51 -8.57
CA ALA A 111 14.28 -18.85 -9.16
C ALA A 111 14.21 -19.11 -10.68
N PRO A 112 13.23 -19.83 -11.25
CA PRO A 112 13.15 -20.05 -12.70
C PRO A 112 12.98 -18.75 -13.50
N LEU A 113 12.31 -17.73 -12.94
CA LEU A 113 12.14 -16.45 -13.59
C LEU A 113 13.42 -15.60 -13.48
N VAL A 114 14.03 -15.58 -12.29
CA VAL A 114 15.32 -14.91 -12.05
C VAL A 114 16.39 -15.48 -12.95
N ALA A 115 16.49 -16.81 -13.09
CA ALA A 115 17.46 -17.50 -13.96
C ALA A 115 17.34 -17.09 -15.43
N ARG A 116 16.13 -16.82 -15.92
CA ARG A 116 15.93 -16.35 -17.29
C ARG A 116 16.32 -14.89 -17.47
N CYS A 117 16.07 -14.04 -16.47
CA CYS A 117 16.37 -12.61 -16.54
C CYS A 117 17.85 -12.32 -16.29
N ALA A 118 18.47 -12.96 -15.30
CA ALA A 118 19.82 -12.65 -14.81
C ALA A 118 20.89 -12.53 -15.91
N PRO A 119 20.97 -13.42 -16.92
CA PRO A 119 22.01 -13.35 -17.97
C PRO A 119 21.95 -12.09 -18.85
N ARG A 120 20.85 -11.34 -18.84
CA ARG A 120 20.68 -10.10 -19.60
C ARG A 120 21.15 -8.85 -18.85
N HIS A 121 21.50 -9.00 -17.56
CA HIS A 121 21.85 -7.88 -16.68
C HIS A 121 23.26 -8.06 -16.10
N GLU A 122 24.28 -7.54 -16.77
CA GLU A 122 25.70 -7.67 -16.38
C GLU A 122 26.02 -7.14 -14.98
N ARG A 123 25.17 -6.27 -14.43
CA ARG A 123 25.34 -5.73 -13.06
C ARG A 123 24.91 -6.71 -11.99
N LEU A 124 24.03 -7.66 -12.29
CA LEU A 124 23.56 -8.66 -11.35
C LEU A 124 24.67 -9.66 -11.05
N ARG A 125 25.10 -9.70 -9.80
CA ARG A 125 26.24 -10.52 -9.35
C ARG A 125 25.99 -11.32 -8.08
N THR A 126 24.87 -11.08 -7.40
CA THR A 126 24.58 -11.75 -6.12
C THR A 126 23.11 -12.13 -6.05
N PHE A 127 22.85 -13.38 -5.71
CA PHE A 127 21.51 -13.93 -5.62
C PHE A 127 21.35 -14.72 -4.33
N VAL A 128 20.31 -14.40 -3.55
CA VAL A 128 19.96 -15.12 -2.32
C VAL A 128 18.54 -15.64 -2.44
N ALA A 129 18.37 -16.94 -2.32
CA ALA A 129 17.07 -17.60 -2.38
C ALA A 129 16.50 -17.83 -0.98
N LEU A 130 15.41 -17.15 -0.69
CA LEU A 130 14.63 -17.30 0.53
C LEU A 130 13.77 -18.57 0.48
N PRO A 131 13.47 -19.22 1.61
CA PRO A 131 12.47 -20.28 1.66
C PRO A 131 11.15 -19.83 1.07
N ASP A 132 10.41 -20.76 0.48
CA ASP A 132 9.02 -20.52 0.03
C ASP A 132 8.08 -21.29 0.94
N ASP A 133 7.38 -20.61 1.83
CA ASP A 133 6.44 -21.20 2.80
C ASP A 133 5.22 -21.85 2.13
N THR A 134 5.06 -21.70 0.83
CA THR A 134 3.98 -22.35 0.05
C THR A 134 4.40 -23.70 -0.54
N GLY A 135 5.67 -24.09 -0.40
CA GLY A 135 6.25 -25.29 -1.00
C GLY A 135 6.44 -25.20 -2.53
N ALA A 136 6.04 -24.08 -3.15
CA ALA A 136 6.20 -23.88 -4.58
C ALA A 136 7.66 -23.51 -4.89
N GLY A 137 8.46 -24.46 -5.29
CA GLY A 137 9.87 -24.21 -5.67
C GLY A 137 10.89 -24.78 -4.69
N GLU A 138 10.50 -25.64 -3.77
CA GLU A 138 11.46 -26.35 -2.88
C GLU A 138 12.56 -27.06 -3.67
N ASP A 139 12.27 -27.53 -4.87
CA ASP A 139 13.20 -28.21 -5.77
C ASP A 139 13.84 -27.27 -6.83
N ALA A 140 13.53 -25.96 -6.81
CA ALA A 140 14.08 -25.06 -7.82
C ALA A 140 15.59 -24.96 -7.68
N ASP A 141 16.30 -25.21 -8.78
CA ASP A 141 17.75 -25.09 -8.85
C ASP A 141 18.16 -23.63 -8.91
N VAL A 142 18.90 -23.17 -7.90
CA VAL A 142 19.43 -21.82 -7.83
C VAL A 142 20.89 -21.74 -8.30
N SER A 143 21.57 -22.88 -8.49
CA SER A 143 22.97 -22.93 -8.91
C SER A 143 23.18 -22.48 -10.36
N ALA A 144 22.14 -22.55 -11.19
CA ALA A 144 22.18 -22.14 -12.60
C ALA A 144 22.53 -20.64 -12.82
N PHE A 145 22.45 -19.81 -11.76
CA PHE A 145 22.80 -18.39 -11.77
C PHE A 145 23.62 -17.97 -10.54
N ASP A 146 24.40 -18.89 -9.98
CA ASP A 146 25.22 -18.70 -8.77
C ASP A 146 24.41 -18.24 -7.54
N GLY A 147 23.15 -18.67 -7.46
CA GLY A 147 22.26 -18.40 -6.33
C GLY A 147 22.67 -19.19 -5.08
N VAL A 148 22.52 -18.57 -3.91
CA VAL A 148 22.81 -19.15 -2.60
C VAL A 148 21.53 -19.24 -1.79
N LEU A 149 21.27 -20.38 -1.15
CA LEU A 149 20.12 -20.50 -0.23
C LEU A 149 20.35 -19.62 1.00
N LEU A 150 19.29 -19.05 1.56
CA LEU A 150 19.39 -18.18 2.74
C LEU A 150 20.13 -18.86 3.89
N ALA A 151 19.84 -20.13 4.18
CA ALA A 151 20.51 -20.86 5.25
C ALA A 151 22.04 -20.91 5.07
N ASP A 152 22.50 -21.11 3.83
CA ASP A 152 23.92 -21.14 3.49
C ASP A 152 24.52 -19.71 3.51
N ALA A 153 23.73 -18.71 3.10
CA ALA A 153 24.14 -17.31 3.14
C ALA A 153 24.30 -16.80 4.58
N LEU A 154 23.53 -17.30 5.53
CA LEU A 154 23.66 -16.96 6.95
C LEU A 154 24.79 -17.76 7.65
N ALA A 155 25.13 -18.94 7.15
CA ALA A 155 26.06 -19.83 7.80
C ALA A 155 27.48 -19.22 7.94
N GLY A 156 28.00 -19.20 9.16
CA GLY A 156 29.33 -18.67 9.47
C GLY A 156 29.49 -17.15 9.38
N GLN A 157 28.41 -16.41 9.11
CA GLN A 157 28.43 -14.95 9.12
C GLN A 157 28.29 -14.39 10.55
N SER A 158 28.89 -13.22 10.77
CA SER A 158 28.79 -12.50 12.03
C SER A 158 27.35 -12.00 12.27
N ALA A 159 26.89 -12.08 13.52
CA ALA A 159 25.63 -11.46 13.96
C ALA A 159 25.87 -10.06 14.57
N GLU A 160 27.09 -9.56 14.60
CA GLU A 160 27.43 -8.28 15.24
C GLU A 160 27.05 -7.09 14.35
N ARG A 161 26.86 -5.91 14.99
CA ARG A 161 26.57 -4.61 14.35
C ARG A 161 27.83 -3.85 13.96
N ASP A 162 28.77 -4.46 13.28
CA ASP A 162 30.04 -3.84 12.93
C ASP A 162 30.02 -3.16 11.54
N PHE A 163 28.85 -2.64 11.16
CA PHE A 163 28.64 -1.81 9.97
C PHE A 163 29.09 -0.36 10.25
N GLY A 164 29.63 0.31 9.24
CA GLY A 164 30.00 1.72 9.36
C GLY A 164 28.80 2.64 9.64
N PRO A 165 29.06 3.92 9.99
CA PRO A 165 28.01 4.88 10.31
C PRO A 165 27.07 5.09 9.11
N ARG A 166 25.77 5.15 9.37
CA ARG A 166 24.72 5.36 8.38
C ARG A 166 24.40 6.84 8.25
N SER A 167 23.61 7.19 7.25
CA SER A 167 23.18 8.57 6.98
C SER A 167 21.66 8.68 6.90
N ALA A 168 21.12 9.77 7.42
CA ALA A 168 19.73 10.17 7.20
C ALA A 168 19.39 10.39 5.72
N ASP A 169 20.42 10.67 4.91
CA ASP A 169 20.31 10.89 3.46
C ASP A 169 20.38 9.59 2.63
N ASP A 170 20.65 8.45 3.26
CA ASP A 170 20.60 7.15 2.57
C ASP A 170 19.22 6.99 1.93
N LEU A 171 19.17 6.39 0.74
CA LEU A 171 17.93 6.29 0.00
C LEU A 171 17.12 5.02 0.35
N HIS A 172 15.82 5.19 0.30
CA HIS A 172 14.84 4.11 0.25
C HIS A 172 13.96 4.33 -0.99
N ILE A 173 13.95 3.38 -1.92
CA ILE A 173 13.23 3.53 -3.19
C ILE A 173 12.07 2.56 -3.26
N ILE A 174 10.86 3.11 -3.50
CA ILE A 174 9.65 2.30 -3.64
C ILE A 174 9.18 2.38 -5.09
N TYR A 175 9.25 1.27 -5.80
CA TYR A 175 8.66 1.14 -7.13
C TYR A 175 7.15 1.00 -7.04
N THR A 176 6.45 1.85 -7.76
CA THR A 176 4.98 1.85 -7.81
C THR A 176 4.49 1.52 -9.21
N GLY A 177 3.44 0.69 -9.30
CA GLY A 177 2.71 0.52 -10.56
C GLY A 177 2.00 1.82 -10.91
N GLY A 178 2.50 2.52 -11.92
CA GLY A 178 1.86 3.71 -12.46
C GLY A 178 0.56 3.37 -13.20
N THR A 179 -0.38 4.30 -13.22
CA THR A 179 -1.60 4.20 -14.05
C THR A 179 -1.30 4.36 -15.55
N THR A 180 -0.07 4.71 -15.92
CA THR A 180 0.31 5.16 -17.27
C THR A 180 1.53 4.44 -17.84
N GLY A 181 1.84 3.20 -17.43
CA GLY A 181 2.97 2.46 -17.99
C GLY A 181 3.80 1.70 -16.98
N PHE A 182 5.09 1.55 -17.25
CA PHE A 182 6.03 0.83 -16.41
C PHE A 182 6.18 1.44 -15.02
N PRO A 183 6.45 0.63 -13.98
CA PRO A 183 6.62 1.10 -12.61
C PRO A 183 7.80 2.07 -12.49
N LYS A 184 7.66 3.03 -11.56
CA LYS A 184 8.66 4.08 -11.30
C LYS A 184 9.13 4.04 -9.87
N GLY A 185 10.41 4.20 -9.65
CA GLY A 185 11.02 4.23 -8.33
C GLY A 185 10.90 5.61 -7.69
N VAL A 186 10.13 5.72 -6.63
CA VAL A 186 10.01 6.95 -5.82
C VAL A 186 11.13 6.95 -4.79
N MET A 187 12.03 7.94 -4.87
CA MET A 187 13.21 8.05 -4.02
C MET A 187 12.90 8.85 -2.75
N TRP A 188 13.02 8.23 -1.61
CA TRP A 188 12.95 8.86 -0.31
C TRP A 188 14.33 8.92 0.35
N ARG A 189 14.68 10.03 1.00
CA ARG A 189 15.70 10.01 2.06
C ARG A 189 15.11 9.23 3.23
N GLN A 190 15.90 8.43 3.92
CA GLN A 190 15.39 7.58 5.00
C GLN A 190 14.81 8.37 6.16
N GLU A 191 15.36 9.53 6.51
CA GLU A 191 14.75 10.43 7.50
C GLU A 191 13.38 10.92 7.05
N ASP A 192 13.25 11.39 5.79
CA ASP A 192 11.97 11.90 5.28
C ASP A 192 10.91 10.80 5.25
N PHE A 193 11.31 9.58 4.87
CA PHE A 193 10.44 8.40 4.93
C PHE A 193 9.97 8.12 6.35
N TRP A 194 10.88 8.07 7.31
CA TRP A 194 10.54 7.83 8.71
C TRP A 194 9.62 8.92 9.27
N ARG A 195 9.92 10.19 8.99
CA ARG A 195 9.09 11.31 9.45
C ARG A 195 7.64 11.16 9.02
N VAL A 196 7.42 10.77 7.76
CA VAL A 196 6.08 10.80 7.14
C VAL A 196 5.37 9.47 7.23
N LEU A 197 6.11 8.38 7.19
CA LEU A 197 5.58 7.03 7.03
C LEU A 197 5.99 6.09 8.18
N GLY A 198 7.10 6.33 8.84
CA GLY A 198 7.62 5.49 9.93
C GLY A 198 7.23 5.95 11.33
N GLY A 199 6.32 6.92 11.46
CA GLY A 199 5.85 7.42 12.76
C GLY A 199 6.75 8.48 13.40
N GLY A 200 7.69 9.07 12.67
CA GLY A 200 8.55 10.15 13.15
C GLY A 200 7.86 11.51 13.32
N ILE A 201 6.56 11.58 13.02
CA ILE A 201 5.66 12.68 13.35
C ILE A 201 4.42 12.07 14.01
N ASP A 202 4.04 12.60 15.16
CA ASP A 202 2.77 12.27 15.79
C ASP A 202 1.62 12.81 14.95
N PHE A 203 0.78 11.92 14.42
CA PHE A 203 -0.28 12.29 13.49
C PHE A 203 -1.43 13.09 14.14
N SER A 204 -1.56 13.03 15.46
CA SER A 204 -2.60 13.76 16.20
C SER A 204 -2.20 15.20 16.54
N THR A 205 -0.93 15.40 16.85
CA THR A 205 -0.40 16.69 17.30
C THR A 205 0.45 17.40 16.25
N GLY A 206 0.95 16.71 15.23
CA GLY A 206 1.93 17.20 14.27
C GLY A 206 3.34 17.36 14.85
N SER A 207 3.56 16.91 16.11
CA SER A 207 4.85 17.02 16.79
C SER A 207 5.87 16.06 16.18
N ARG A 208 7.10 16.54 15.98
CA ARG A 208 8.21 15.69 15.52
C ARG A 208 8.76 14.87 16.70
N LEU A 209 8.89 13.56 16.49
CA LEU A 209 9.51 12.67 17.46
C LEU A 209 11.04 12.78 17.40
N GLY A 210 11.68 12.55 18.55
CA GLY A 210 13.11 12.33 18.66
C GLY A 210 13.49 10.93 18.17
N GLU A 211 14.79 10.72 17.99
CA GLU A 211 15.37 9.45 17.48
C GLU A 211 14.98 8.23 18.34
N TYR A 212 14.86 8.40 19.64
CA TYR A 212 14.60 7.32 20.60
C TYR A 212 13.15 7.23 21.10
N ASP A 213 12.28 8.18 20.72
CA ASP A 213 10.93 8.26 21.30
C ASP A 213 10.09 6.99 21.05
N GLN A 214 10.22 6.39 19.87
CA GLN A 214 9.52 5.13 19.57
C GLN A 214 10.13 3.93 20.34
N SER A 215 11.44 3.83 20.43
CA SER A 215 12.11 2.75 21.17
C SER A 215 11.90 2.89 22.69
N GLU A 216 11.77 4.10 23.22
CA GLU A 216 11.40 4.29 24.63
C GLU A 216 9.98 3.75 24.92
N GLN A 217 9.05 3.82 23.95
CA GLN A 217 7.75 3.16 24.09
C GLN A 217 7.90 1.63 24.17
N ALA A 218 8.89 1.06 23.47
CA ALA A 218 9.17 -0.37 23.54
C ALA A 218 9.59 -0.86 24.93
N LYS A 219 10.08 0.02 25.82
CA LYS A 219 10.42 -0.33 27.21
C LYS A 219 9.19 -0.44 28.12
N GLN A 220 8.05 0.13 27.69
CA GLN A 220 6.82 0.14 28.47
C GLN A 220 6.02 -1.14 28.27
N ASP A 221 5.15 -1.47 29.23
CA ASP A 221 4.13 -2.49 29.05
C ASP A 221 3.09 -2.00 28.04
N GLY A 222 2.52 -2.91 27.25
CA GLY A 222 1.47 -2.55 26.27
C GLY A 222 1.84 -2.80 24.82
N ARG A 223 2.62 -3.86 24.56
CA ARG A 223 2.88 -4.35 23.19
C ARG A 223 1.57 -4.54 22.42
N LEU A 224 1.49 -3.95 21.24
CA LEU A 224 0.42 -4.23 20.29
C LEU A 224 0.74 -5.46 19.43
N VAL A 225 -0.31 -6.17 19.04
CA VAL A 225 -0.27 -7.24 18.03
C VAL A 225 -0.89 -6.67 16.76
N THR A 226 -0.09 -6.53 15.72
CA THR A 226 -0.48 -5.88 14.47
C THR A 226 -0.50 -6.87 13.32
N PHE A 227 -1.43 -6.70 12.39
CA PHE A 227 -1.58 -7.57 11.25
C PHE A 227 -1.81 -6.78 9.95
N PRO A 228 -0.76 -6.44 9.20
CA PRO A 228 -0.88 -5.86 7.87
C PRO A 228 -1.26 -6.94 6.86
N LEU A 229 -2.46 -6.83 6.26
CA LEU A 229 -2.97 -7.81 5.29
C LEU A 229 -2.44 -7.56 3.88
N SER A 230 -2.01 -6.34 3.59
CA SER A 230 -1.47 -5.97 2.28
C SER A 230 -0.05 -6.51 2.08
N PRO A 231 0.34 -6.82 0.82
CA PRO A 231 1.69 -7.29 0.53
C PRO A 231 2.76 -6.25 0.87
N LEU A 232 3.86 -6.70 1.50
CA LEU A 232 5.03 -5.88 1.86
C LEU A 232 5.78 -5.30 0.65
N MET A 233 5.54 -5.80 -0.55
CA MET A 233 6.03 -5.17 -1.77
C MET A 233 5.41 -3.78 -2.04
N HIS A 234 4.40 -3.37 -1.27
CA HIS A 234 3.79 -2.05 -1.35
C HIS A 234 4.22 -1.15 -0.19
N GLY A 235 4.52 0.11 -0.49
CA GLY A 235 4.98 1.08 0.49
C GLY A 235 4.08 1.22 1.73
N GLY A 236 2.76 1.17 1.56
CA GLY A 236 1.84 1.25 2.69
C GLY A 236 1.97 0.10 3.69
N ALA A 237 2.19 -1.14 3.22
CA ALA A 237 2.40 -2.30 4.09
C ALA A 237 3.78 -2.26 4.77
N GLN A 238 4.85 -1.88 4.03
CA GLN A 238 6.18 -1.66 4.62
C GLN A 238 6.15 -0.59 5.71
N THR A 239 5.42 0.49 5.46
CA THR A 239 5.21 1.56 6.43
C THR A 239 4.57 1.05 7.72
N GLY A 240 3.48 0.29 7.60
CA GLY A 240 2.81 -0.31 8.76
C GLY A 240 3.73 -1.26 9.53
N LEU A 241 4.54 -2.07 8.83
CA LEU A 241 5.53 -2.94 9.44
C LEU A 241 6.59 -2.14 10.22
N LEU A 242 7.27 -1.20 9.56
CA LEU A 242 8.40 -0.47 10.14
C LEU A 242 7.96 0.40 11.32
N LEU A 243 6.83 1.12 11.20
CA LEU A 243 6.24 1.90 12.28
C LEU A 243 6.09 1.07 13.57
N HIS A 244 5.60 -0.17 13.45
CA HIS A 244 5.35 -1.04 14.59
C HIS A 244 6.61 -1.74 15.09
N LEU A 245 7.57 -2.06 14.22
CA LEU A 245 8.87 -2.57 14.63
C LEU A 245 9.66 -1.53 15.44
N PHE A 246 9.65 -0.26 15.04
CA PHE A 246 10.36 0.79 15.81
C PHE A 246 9.79 1.00 17.21
N ALA A 247 8.51 0.69 17.42
CA ALA A 247 7.82 0.82 18.70
C ALA A 247 7.80 -0.47 19.55
N GLY A 248 8.53 -1.51 19.16
CA GLY A 248 8.62 -2.76 19.95
C GLY A 248 7.36 -3.64 19.89
N HIS A 249 6.53 -3.51 18.85
CA HIS A 249 5.30 -4.28 18.68
C HIS A 249 5.52 -5.61 17.96
N LEU A 250 4.55 -6.54 18.06
CA LEU A 250 4.53 -7.78 17.30
C LEU A 250 3.79 -7.56 15.99
N THR A 251 4.42 -7.88 14.88
CA THR A 251 3.76 -7.93 13.57
C THR A 251 3.55 -9.38 13.14
N ILE A 252 2.30 -9.72 12.87
CA ILE A 252 1.94 -11.01 12.27
C ILE A 252 1.95 -10.82 10.75
N LEU A 253 2.50 -11.81 10.04
CA LEU A 253 2.55 -11.83 8.59
C LEU A 253 1.88 -13.10 8.07
N GLU A 254 1.18 -12.96 6.95
CA GLU A 254 0.67 -14.09 6.17
C GLU A 254 1.06 -13.86 4.70
N PRO A 255 1.54 -14.89 3.99
CA PRO A 255 2.02 -14.73 2.62
C PRO A 255 0.90 -14.43 1.63
N LYS A 256 -0.35 -14.72 2.02
CA LYS A 256 -1.53 -14.57 1.16
C LYS A 256 -2.74 -14.13 1.97
N PHE A 257 -3.44 -13.14 1.45
CA PHE A 257 -4.72 -12.71 2.03
C PHE A 257 -5.77 -13.82 1.88
N ASP A 258 -6.37 -14.22 3.00
CA ASP A 258 -7.51 -15.13 3.08
C ASP A 258 -8.40 -14.71 4.25
N PRO A 259 -9.72 -14.48 4.04
CA PRO A 259 -10.61 -13.99 5.09
C PRO A 259 -10.76 -14.95 6.26
N VAL A 260 -10.89 -16.27 6.00
CA VAL A 260 -11.02 -17.28 7.06
C VAL A 260 -9.75 -17.33 7.90
N ARG A 261 -8.60 -17.41 7.22
CA ARG A 261 -7.30 -17.44 7.88
C ARG A 261 -7.05 -16.15 8.69
N THR A 262 -7.43 -14.98 8.18
CA THR A 262 -7.30 -13.71 8.89
C THR A 262 -8.04 -13.74 10.23
N TRP A 263 -9.27 -14.23 10.26
CA TRP A 263 -10.03 -14.33 11.50
C TRP A 263 -9.49 -15.39 12.47
N GLN A 264 -9.06 -16.54 11.96
CA GLN A 264 -8.41 -17.57 12.77
C GLN A 264 -7.13 -17.04 13.44
N VAL A 265 -6.31 -16.30 12.71
CA VAL A 265 -5.11 -15.63 13.24
C VAL A 265 -5.49 -14.56 14.25
N THR A 266 -6.51 -13.75 13.97
CA THR A 266 -6.99 -12.71 14.89
C THR A 266 -7.43 -13.30 16.23
N GLU A 267 -8.18 -14.39 16.20
CA GLU A 267 -8.64 -15.10 17.40
C GLU A 267 -7.48 -15.76 18.16
N ARG A 268 -6.63 -16.51 17.45
CA ARG A 268 -5.52 -17.28 18.05
C ARG A 268 -4.47 -16.37 18.70
N ASP A 269 -4.10 -15.28 18.01
CA ASP A 269 -2.95 -14.45 18.37
C ASP A 269 -3.34 -13.14 19.04
N GLY A 270 -4.64 -12.88 19.18
CA GLY A 270 -5.14 -11.68 19.84
C GLY A 270 -4.78 -10.38 19.08
N VAL A 271 -4.97 -10.38 17.75
CA VAL A 271 -4.69 -9.19 16.92
C VAL A 271 -5.46 -7.98 17.44
N GLN A 272 -4.75 -6.88 17.65
CA GLN A 272 -5.29 -5.63 18.16
C GLN A 272 -5.44 -4.57 17.06
N LEU A 273 -4.57 -4.59 16.07
CA LEU A 273 -4.57 -3.64 14.97
C LEU A 273 -4.55 -4.37 13.62
N LEU A 274 -5.58 -4.13 12.81
CA LEU A 274 -5.73 -4.71 11.49
C LEU A 274 -5.56 -3.63 10.41
N PHE A 275 -4.63 -3.85 9.46
CA PHE A 275 -4.46 -2.98 8.30
C PHE A 275 -4.98 -3.66 7.03
N MET A 276 -5.87 -2.99 6.31
CA MET A 276 -6.51 -3.53 5.11
C MET A 276 -6.58 -2.50 3.97
N THR A 277 -6.94 -2.96 2.79
CA THR A 277 -7.07 -2.14 1.58
C THR A 277 -8.54 -2.08 1.15
N GLY A 278 -9.25 -1.03 1.56
CA GLY A 278 -10.62 -0.73 1.15
C GLY A 278 -11.54 -1.95 1.06
N ASP A 279 -12.58 -1.85 0.26
CA ASP A 279 -13.57 -2.92 0.06
C ASP A 279 -12.98 -4.25 -0.42
N ALA A 280 -11.87 -4.21 -1.14
CA ALA A 280 -11.23 -5.42 -1.65
C ALA A 280 -10.82 -6.42 -0.55
N MET A 281 -10.52 -5.93 0.64
CA MET A 281 -10.23 -6.75 1.82
C MET A 281 -11.33 -6.63 2.88
N ALA A 282 -11.84 -5.43 3.11
CA ALA A 282 -12.84 -5.17 4.14
C ALA A 282 -14.15 -5.94 3.90
N ARG A 283 -14.63 -6.02 2.66
CA ARG A 283 -15.87 -6.71 2.33
C ARG A 283 -15.79 -8.22 2.58
N PRO A 284 -14.84 -8.97 1.98
CA PRO A 284 -14.77 -10.42 2.24
C PRO A 284 -14.49 -10.75 3.71
N LEU A 285 -13.77 -9.88 4.43
CA LEU A 285 -13.55 -10.08 5.88
C LEU A 285 -14.85 -9.95 6.67
N ILE A 286 -15.60 -8.86 6.48
CA ILE A 286 -16.84 -8.66 7.25
C ILE A 286 -17.90 -9.69 6.87
N GLU A 287 -17.98 -10.09 5.60
CA GLU A 287 -18.88 -11.15 5.15
C GLU A 287 -18.55 -12.51 5.79
N GLU A 288 -17.26 -12.84 5.89
CA GLU A 288 -16.83 -14.07 6.58
C GLU A 288 -17.12 -14.01 8.09
N PHE A 289 -16.87 -12.86 8.72
CA PHE A 289 -17.17 -12.66 10.15
C PHE A 289 -18.66 -12.90 10.45
N GLU A 290 -19.54 -12.29 9.67
CA GLU A 290 -20.99 -12.43 9.80
C GLU A 290 -21.46 -13.86 9.46
N ARG A 291 -20.90 -14.47 8.40
CA ARG A 291 -21.18 -15.85 8.02
C ARG A 291 -20.86 -16.82 9.16
N GLN A 292 -19.70 -16.65 9.79
CA GLN A 292 -19.27 -17.50 10.89
C GLN A 292 -20.15 -17.28 12.13
N ALA A 293 -20.50 -16.02 12.44
CA ALA A 293 -21.40 -15.71 13.55
C ALA A 293 -22.78 -16.38 13.39
N ALA A 294 -23.31 -16.44 12.16
CA ALA A 294 -24.58 -17.11 11.85
C ALA A 294 -24.57 -18.63 12.11
N THR A 295 -23.38 -19.28 12.20
CA THR A 295 -23.26 -20.68 12.59
C THR A 295 -23.40 -20.94 14.10
N GLY A 296 -23.53 -19.88 14.90
CA GLY A 296 -23.53 -19.94 16.37
C GLY A 296 -22.13 -20.10 17.00
N ARG A 297 -21.05 -19.97 16.22
CA ARG A 297 -19.65 -20.03 16.67
C ARG A 297 -18.89 -18.81 16.12
N PRO A 298 -19.16 -17.60 16.60
CA PRO A 298 -18.48 -16.40 16.13
C PRO A 298 -16.98 -16.46 16.43
N TYR A 299 -16.18 -15.82 15.58
CA TYR A 299 -14.76 -15.60 15.89
C TYR A 299 -14.61 -14.72 17.14
N ALA A 300 -13.67 -15.08 18.03
CA ALA A 300 -13.32 -14.27 19.19
C ALA A 300 -12.37 -13.13 18.78
N ALA A 301 -12.94 -12.02 18.33
CA ALA A 301 -12.19 -10.87 17.83
C ALA A 301 -12.30 -9.62 18.74
N SER A 302 -12.61 -9.80 20.03
CA SER A 302 -12.72 -8.71 21.01
C SER A 302 -11.39 -8.01 21.30
N SER A 303 -10.27 -8.59 20.88
CA SER A 303 -8.94 -7.99 20.95
C SER A 303 -8.75 -6.81 20.00
N LEU A 304 -9.55 -6.71 18.91
CA LEU A 304 -9.43 -5.64 17.94
C LEU A 304 -9.78 -4.28 18.55
N VAL A 305 -8.79 -3.40 18.65
CA VAL A 305 -8.94 -2.03 19.13
C VAL A 305 -8.87 -1.01 18.01
N ALA A 306 -8.21 -1.36 16.89
CA ALA A 306 -8.12 -0.47 15.73
C ALA A 306 -8.15 -1.23 14.40
N ILE A 307 -8.82 -0.63 13.42
CA ILE A 307 -8.96 -1.13 12.06
C ILE A 307 -8.65 0.04 11.13
N SER A 308 -7.57 -0.09 10.36
CA SER A 308 -7.13 0.96 9.44
C SER A 308 -7.29 0.51 7.99
N SER A 309 -7.99 1.32 7.20
CA SER A 309 -8.11 1.13 5.75
C SER A 309 -7.35 2.21 5.00
N THR A 310 -6.77 1.87 3.86
CA THR A 310 -6.06 2.81 2.97
C THR A 310 -6.04 2.32 1.53
N ALA A 311 -5.57 3.15 0.63
CA ALA A 311 -5.17 2.84 -0.75
C ALA A 311 -6.30 2.41 -1.72
N ALA A 312 -7.52 2.16 -1.26
CA ALA A 312 -8.69 1.89 -2.10
C ALA A 312 -9.97 2.36 -1.38
N ILE A 313 -11.06 2.47 -2.12
CA ILE A 313 -12.34 2.89 -1.56
C ILE A 313 -12.77 1.92 -0.45
N PHE A 314 -13.11 2.47 0.71
CA PHE A 314 -13.83 1.82 1.78
C PHE A 314 -15.26 2.37 1.78
N SER A 315 -16.19 1.65 1.17
CA SER A 315 -17.54 2.14 0.88
C SER A 315 -18.39 2.32 2.14
N PRO A 316 -19.33 3.27 2.17
CA PRO A 316 -20.20 3.49 3.32
C PRO A 316 -20.98 2.25 3.77
N GLU A 317 -21.42 1.41 2.83
CA GLU A 317 -22.10 0.14 3.12
C GLU A 317 -21.21 -0.80 3.94
N VAL A 318 -19.98 -1.04 3.46
CA VAL A 318 -19.03 -1.93 4.15
C VAL A 318 -18.58 -1.32 5.48
N LYS A 319 -18.29 -0.01 5.52
CA LYS A 319 -17.97 0.72 6.76
C LYS A 319 -19.07 0.54 7.81
N GLY A 320 -20.33 0.68 7.42
CA GLY A 320 -21.47 0.52 8.33
C GLY A 320 -21.51 -0.85 9.00
N ARG A 321 -21.22 -1.91 8.25
CA ARG A 321 -21.13 -3.27 8.77
C ARG A 321 -19.97 -3.43 9.78
N TRP A 322 -18.78 -2.87 9.46
CA TRP A 322 -17.64 -2.87 10.38
C TRP A 322 -17.92 -2.10 11.67
N ILE A 323 -18.53 -0.91 11.58
CA ILE A 323 -18.92 -0.11 12.76
C ILE A 323 -19.95 -0.87 13.62
N ALA A 324 -20.88 -1.59 13.00
CA ALA A 324 -21.87 -2.39 13.72
C ALA A 324 -21.24 -3.61 14.42
N ALA A 325 -20.30 -4.29 13.76
CA ALA A 325 -19.62 -5.46 14.28
C ALA A 325 -18.60 -5.11 15.39
N PHE A 326 -17.92 -3.97 15.27
CA PHE A 326 -16.84 -3.52 16.16
C PHE A 326 -17.09 -2.11 16.70
N PRO A 327 -18.13 -1.89 17.50
CA PRO A 327 -18.56 -0.54 17.94
C PRO A 327 -17.54 0.16 18.85
N ASN A 328 -16.61 -0.57 19.44
CA ASN A 328 -15.57 -0.05 20.33
C ASN A 328 -14.20 0.08 19.67
N ALA A 329 -14.05 -0.33 18.41
CA ALA A 329 -12.81 -0.21 17.68
C ALA A 329 -12.69 1.16 16.99
N PHE A 330 -11.48 1.71 16.95
CA PHE A 330 -11.17 2.88 16.13
C PHE A 330 -11.06 2.44 14.66
N ILE A 331 -12.06 2.81 13.85
CA ILE A 331 -12.06 2.52 12.42
C ILE A 331 -11.58 3.77 11.69
N THR A 332 -10.49 3.67 10.94
CA THR A 332 -9.92 4.80 10.21
C THR A 332 -9.84 4.52 8.72
N ASP A 333 -10.03 5.57 7.93
CA ASP A 333 -9.76 5.57 6.50
C ASP A 333 -8.69 6.62 6.24
N SER A 334 -7.52 6.19 5.76
CA SER A 334 -6.35 7.03 5.61
C SER A 334 -5.97 7.19 4.15
N VAL A 335 -5.43 8.34 3.82
CA VAL A 335 -5.03 8.70 2.48
C VAL A 335 -3.55 9.03 2.42
N GLY A 336 -2.94 8.49 1.40
CA GLY A 336 -1.56 8.73 1.06
C GLY A 336 -1.21 8.09 -0.28
N ALA A 337 -0.05 8.46 -0.78
CA ALA A 337 0.55 7.86 -1.96
C ALA A 337 2.04 7.63 -1.69
N THR A 338 2.69 6.78 -2.49
CA THR A 338 4.15 6.61 -2.36
C THR A 338 4.89 7.93 -2.58
N GLU A 339 4.32 8.81 -3.40
CA GLU A 339 4.87 10.12 -3.73
C GLU A 339 4.66 11.19 -2.65
N THR A 340 3.70 11.01 -1.76
CA THR A 340 3.38 12.00 -0.71
C THR A 340 3.58 11.49 0.70
N GLY A 341 3.58 10.18 0.87
CA GLY A 341 3.40 9.59 2.19
C GLY A 341 1.99 9.83 2.72
N PHE A 342 1.83 9.81 4.03
CA PHE A 342 0.55 10.03 4.70
C PHE A 342 0.11 11.50 4.56
N GLN A 343 -1.12 11.73 4.12
CA GLN A 343 -1.69 13.06 3.92
C GLN A 343 -2.83 13.39 4.88
N GLY A 344 -3.47 12.37 5.43
CA GLY A 344 -4.56 12.57 6.36
C GLY A 344 -5.37 11.30 6.62
N MET A 345 -6.25 11.39 7.59
CA MET A 345 -7.18 10.30 7.94
C MET A 345 -8.54 10.83 8.36
N GLY A 346 -9.54 9.98 8.26
CA GLY A 346 -10.86 10.20 8.85
C GLY A 346 -11.21 9.08 9.82
N LEU A 347 -11.60 9.43 11.04
CA LEU A 347 -12.26 8.49 11.94
C LEU A 347 -13.63 8.16 11.37
N GLN A 348 -13.96 6.88 11.30
CA GLN A 348 -15.22 6.41 10.75
C GLN A 348 -16.20 6.08 11.89
N ASP A 349 -17.31 6.77 11.89
CA ASP A 349 -18.44 6.58 12.79
C ASP A 349 -19.77 6.62 12.01
N LYS A 350 -20.89 6.55 12.71
CA LYS A 350 -22.20 6.59 12.05
C LYS A 350 -22.44 7.87 11.25
N SER A 351 -21.86 9.00 11.67
CA SER A 351 -22.05 10.28 10.98
C SER A 351 -21.26 10.34 9.66
N SER A 352 -20.12 9.63 9.59
CA SER A 352 -19.30 9.55 8.38
C SER A 352 -19.96 8.76 7.25
N LEU A 353 -20.98 7.92 7.56
CA LEU A 353 -21.71 7.13 6.56
C LEU A 353 -22.64 7.97 5.68
N GLU A 354 -23.00 9.18 6.11
CA GLU A 354 -23.86 10.10 5.36
C GLU A 354 -23.11 10.78 4.19
N HIS A 355 -21.77 10.70 4.19
CA HIS A 355 -20.96 11.31 3.15
C HIS A 355 -20.66 10.34 2.00
N HIS A 356 -20.94 10.78 0.78
CA HIS A 356 -20.50 10.09 -0.42
C HIS A 356 -19.01 10.41 -0.70
N GLY A 357 -18.16 9.39 -0.69
CA GLY A 357 -16.72 9.51 -0.89
C GLY A 357 -15.91 9.44 0.42
N THR A 358 -14.59 9.44 0.28
CA THR A 358 -13.67 9.37 1.44
C THR A 358 -13.44 10.76 2.00
N LEU A 359 -14.05 11.05 3.16
CA LEU A 359 -13.85 12.30 3.90
C LEU A 359 -12.70 12.13 4.89
N ILE A 360 -11.69 13.00 4.79
CA ILE A 360 -10.50 12.97 5.65
C ILE A 360 -10.19 14.34 6.24
N GLY A 361 -9.66 14.35 7.46
CA GLY A 361 -8.93 15.49 8.02
C GLY A 361 -7.52 15.53 7.45
N LEU A 362 -7.09 16.67 6.97
CA LEU A 362 -5.75 16.85 6.43
C LEU A 362 -4.70 16.96 7.54
N GLY A 363 -3.56 16.33 7.32
CA GLY A 363 -2.38 16.53 8.15
C GLY A 363 -1.75 17.92 7.95
N PRO A 364 -0.89 18.37 8.88
CA PRO A 364 -0.38 19.76 8.92
C PRO A 364 0.42 20.18 7.67
N ASP A 365 1.08 19.23 7.00
CA ASP A 365 1.87 19.50 5.80
C ASP A 365 1.09 19.26 4.50
N SER A 366 -0.19 18.89 4.59
CA SER A 366 -1.05 18.60 3.44
C SER A 366 -1.76 19.88 2.98
N VAL A 367 -1.85 20.06 1.67
CA VAL A 367 -2.42 21.27 1.04
C VAL A 367 -3.34 20.89 -0.13
N VAL A 368 -4.24 21.81 -0.48
CA VAL A 368 -5.00 21.75 -1.73
C VAL A 368 -4.51 22.86 -2.64
N ILE A 369 -4.19 22.51 -3.88
CA ILE A 369 -3.59 23.40 -4.88
C ILE A 369 -4.58 23.56 -6.04
N SER A 370 -4.90 24.80 -6.41
CA SER A 370 -5.75 25.11 -7.56
C SER A 370 -5.11 24.69 -8.89
N ASP A 371 -5.88 24.67 -9.96
CA ASP A 371 -5.35 24.27 -11.28
C ASP A 371 -4.36 25.32 -11.85
N ASP A 372 -4.46 26.58 -11.44
CA ASP A 372 -3.50 27.65 -11.75
C ASP A 372 -2.28 27.72 -10.81
N GLY A 373 -2.15 26.75 -9.89
CA GLY A 373 -0.95 26.54 -9.08
C GLY A 373 -0.91 27.29 -7.75
N ARG A 374 -2.01 27.88 -7.29
CA ARG A 374 -2.09 28.58 -5.99
C ARG A 374 -2.46 27.61 -4.86
N ILE A 375 -1.86 27.79 -3.70
CA ILE A 375 -2.27 27.11 -2.46
C ILE A 375 -3.64 27.69 -2.03
N LEU A 376 -4.62 26.82 -1.85
CA LEU A 376 -5.96 27.22 -1.40
C LEU A 376 -6.03 27.21 0.13
N ASP A 377 -6.49 28.30 0.70
CA ASP A 377 -6.87 28.35 2.10
C ASP A 377 -8.13 27.52 2.32
N LEU A 378 -8.10 26.58 3.28
CA LEU A 378 -9.15 25.58 3.44
C LEU A 378 -10.46 26.17 3.99
N ASP A 379 -10.39 27.24 4.78
CA ASP A 379 -11.58 27.84 5.40
C ASP A 379 -12.36 28.71 4.41
N SER A 380 -11.64 29.48 3.60
CA SER A 380 -12.26 30.43 2.64
C SER A 380 -12.65 29.79 1.30
N ASN A 381 -12.18 28.57 1.00
CA ASN A 381 -12.41 27.88 -0.28
C ASN A 381 -13.26 26.61 -0.15
N VAL A 382 -14.14 26.52 0.84
CA VAL A 382 -15.06 25.39 1.00
C VAL A 382 -15.88 25.18 -0.28
N GLY A 383 -15.99 23.92 -0.74
CA GLY A 383 -16.66 23.51 -1.98
C GLY A 383 -15.72 23.55 -3.22
N THR A 384 -14.56 24.19 -3.12
CA THR A 384 -13.60 24.27 -4.24
C THR A 384 -12.87 22.95 -4.44
N VAL A 385 -12.67 22.57 -5.70
CA VAL A 385 -11.90 21.38 -6.09
C VAL A 385 -10.50 21.79 -6.52
N GLY A 386 -9.50 21.11 -5.93
CA GLY A 386 -8.10 21.28 -6.28
C GLY A 386 -7.32 19.98 -6.35
N ARG A 387 -6.01 20.08 -6.52
CA ARG A 387 -5.07 18.96 -6.46
C ARG A 387 -4.57 18.80 -5.03
N LEU A 388 -4.66 17.59 -4.49
CA LEU A 388 -4.11 17.29 -3.18
C LEU A 388 -2.58 17.20 -3.28
N GLY A 389 -1.88 17.89 -2.39
CA GLY A 389 -0.43 17.94 -2.32
C GLY A 389 0.08 17.87 -0.90
N ARG A 390 1.39 17.75 -0.78
CA ARG A 390 2.11 17.77 0.50
C ARG A 390 3.41 18.54 0.38
N THR A 391 3.80 19.25 1.42
CA THR A 391 5.10 19.92 1.58
C THR A 391 5.91 19.28 2.72
N GLY A 392 7.02 19.88 3.10
CA GLY A 392 7.91 19.40 4.17
C GLY A 392 8.75 18.21 3.74
N ASN A 393 8.64 17.10 4.49
CA ASN A 393 9.35 15.87 4.16
C ASN A 393 8.66 15.18 2.98
N VAL A 394 9.25 15.28 1.78
CA VAL A 394 8.72 14.73 0.52
C VAL A 394 9.84 14.02 -0.27
N PRO A 395 9.51 13.07 -1.17
CA PRO A 395 10.51 12.34 -1.95
C PRO A 395 11.47 13.25 -2.72
N VAL A 396 12.68 12.76 -2.95
CA VAL A 396 13.68 13.44 -3.79
C VAL A 396 13.20 13.56 -5.25
N GLY A 397 12.52 12.53 -5.74
CA GLY A 397 12.02 12.46 -7.12
C GLY A 397 11.75 11.03 -7.54
N TYR A 398 11.56 10.84 -8.84
CA TYR A 398 11.55 9.51 -9.45
C TYR A 398 12.95 9.16 -9.96
N TYR A 399 13.36 7.93 -9.71
CA TYR A 399 14.65 7.42 -10.20
C TYR A 399 14.67 7.39 -11.72
N LYS A 400 15.70 7.97 -12.33
CA LYS A 400 15.89 8.11 -13.79
C LYS A 400 14.73 8.75 -14.56
N ASP A 401 13.85 9.53 -13.90
CA ASP A 401 12.76 10.23 -14.58
C ASP A 401 12.65 11.69 -14.14
N ALA A 402 13.57 12.52 -14.62
CA ALA A 402 13.63 13.94 -14.30
C ALA A 402 12.38 14.71 -14.76
N ALA A 403 11.82 14.34 -15.92
CA ALA A 403 10.64 15.00 -16.48
C ALA A 403 9.40 14.75 -15.60
N LYS A 404 9.17 13.50 -15.21
CA LYS A 404 8.06 13.16 -14.32
C LYS A 404 8.29 13.73 -12.92
N SER A 405 9.54 13.75 -12.44
CA SER A 405 9.90 14.39 -11.16
C SER A 405 9.52 15.87 -11.16
N ALA A 406 9.89 16.63 -12.18
CA ALA A 406 9.54 18.04 -12.31
C ALA A 406 8.02 18.27 -12.38
N ALA A 407 7.28 17.36 -13.03
CA ALA A 407 5.82 17.44 -13.15
C ALA A 407 5.08 17.08 -11.85
N THR A 408 5.69 16.31 -10.96
CA THR A 408 5.08 15.82 -9.71
C THR A 408 5.54 16.62 -8.49
N PHE A 409 6.82 16.97 -8.43
CA PHE A 409 7.43 17.69 -7.30
C PHE A 409 7.61 19.16 -7.68
N LEU A 410 6.55 19.93 -7.48
CA LEU A 410 6.47 21.34 -7.87
C LEU A 410 7.19 22.24 -6.87
N VAL A 411 7.68 23.39 -7.34
CA VAL A 411 8.14 24.47 -6.47
C VAL A 411 7.18 25.64 -6.64
N ILE A 412 6.53 26.05 -5.54
CA ILE A 412 5.59 27.17 -5.47
C ILE A 412 6.11 28.11 -4.39
N ASP A 413 6.37 29.35 -4.73
CA ASP A 413 6.91 30.38 -3.83
C ASP A 413 8.18 29.92 -3.07
N GLY A 414 9.06 29.18 -3.75
CA GLY A 414 10.31 28.65 -3.19
C GLY A 414 10.15 27.41 -2.29
N ILE A 415 8.94 26.94 -2.04
CA ILE A 415 8.62 25.75 -1.25
C ILE A 415 8.34 24.57 -2.19
N ARG A 416 8.87 23.40 -1.83
CA ARG A 416 8.71 22.18 -2.62
C ARG A 416 7.48 21.39 -2.17
N TYR A 417 6.67 20.97 -3.13
CA TYR A 417 5.44 20.21 -2.93
C TYR A 417 5.44 18.94 -3.78
N SER A 418 4.97 17.85 -3.22
CA SER A 418 4.61 16.63 -3.96
C SER A 418 3.12 16.68 -4.34
N VAL A 419 2.82 16.60 -5.64
CA VAL A 419 1.46 16.74 -6.19
C VAL A 419 1.22 15.65 -7.23
N PRO A 420 0.93 14.38 -6.83
CA PRO A 420 0.85 13.25 -7.75
C PRO A 420 -0.41 13.25 -8.63
N GLY A 421 -1.37 14.13 -8.39
CA GLY A 421 -2.55 14.33 -9.24
C GLY A 421 -3.86 13.83 -8.63
N ASP A 422 -3.88 13.48 -7.36
CA ASP A 422 -5.13 13.20 -6.65
C ASP A 422 -5.95 14.49 -6.51
N ARG A 423 -7.26 14.42 -6.76
CA ARG A 423 -8.19 15.54 -6.68
C ARG A 423 -8.97 15.47 -5.37
N ALA A 424 -9.19 16.65 -4.78
CA ALA A 424 -9.95 16.76 -3.54
C ALA A 424 -10.87 17.98 -3.58
N ARG A 425 -12.06 17.86 -3.00
CA ARG A 425 -12.95 18.98 -2.72
C ARG A 425 -12.75 19.40 -1.27
N ILE A 426 -12.56 20.69 -1.05
CA ILE A 426 -12.42 21.27 0.29
C ILE A 426 -13.77 21.23 0.99
N GLU A 427 -13.79 20.69 2.20
CA GLU A 427 -14.94 20.65 3.10
C GLU A 427 -14.69 21.52 4.35
N SER A 428 -15.73 21.81 5.11
CA SER A 428 -15.58 22.57 6.36
C SER A 428 -14.74 21.84 7.41
N GLY A 429 -14.03 22.57 8.27
CA GLY A 429 -13.25 22.05 9.39
C GLY A 429 -11.96 21.36 8.98
N HIS A 430 -11.21 21.94 8.03
CA HIS A 430 -9.92 21.42 7.54
C HIS A 430 -9.99 20.00 7.00
N ARG A 431 -11.11 19.64 6.38
CA ARG A 431 -11.34 18.32 5.78
C ARG A 431 -11.42 18.43 4.27
N VAL A 432 -11.21 17.31 3.62
CA VAL A 432 -11.42 17.17 2.17
C VAL A 432 -12.17 15.89 1.85
N THR A 433 -12.98 15.93 0.78
CA THR A 433 -13.51 14.73 0.13
C THR A 433 -12.62 14.37 -1.05
N LEU A 434 -12.07 13.15 -1.04
CA LEU A 434 -11.30 12.66 -2.18
C LEU A 434 -12.21 12.38 -3.37
N LEU A 435 -11.75 12.82 -4.54
CA LEU A 435 -12.45 12.64 -5.81
C LEU A 435 -11.71 11.69 -6.77
N GLY A 436 -10.58 11.13 -6.32
CA GLY A 436 -9.73 10.25 -7.10
C GLY A 436 -8.69 10.96 -7.97
N ARG A 437 -8.03 10.19 -8.83
CA ARG A 437 -6.97 10.75 -9.69
C ARG A 437 -7.55 11.51 -10.87
N GLY A 438 -7.08 12.72 -11.07
CA GLY A 438 -7.48 13.55 -12.19
C GLY A 438 -7.23 12.90 -13.57
N SER A 439 -6.23 12.02 -13.67
CA SER A 439 -5.95 11.23 -14.87
C SER A 439 -7.03 10.21 -15.24
N ASN A 440 -7.82 9.79 -14.28
CA ASN A 440 -8.91 8.82 -14.46
C ASN A 440 -10.28 9.52 -14.64
N SER A 441 -10.33 10.85 -14.51
CA SER A 441 -11.59 11.58 -14.67
C SER A 441 -12.14 11.40 -16.09
N VAL A 442 -13.47 11.18 -16.15
CA VAL A 442 -14.20 11.07 -17.41
C VAL A 442 -14.67 12.46 -17.84
N ASN A 443 -14.26 12.89 -19.04
CA ASN A 443 -14.69 14.18 -19.60
C ASN A 443 -15.92 13.96 -20.47
N THR A 444 -17.10 14.21 -19.92
CA THR A 444 -18.38 13.99 -20.61
C THR A 444 -19.09 15.31 -20.90
N GLY A 445 -19.12 15.72 -22.17
CA GLY A 445 -19.82 16.96 -22.59
C GLY A 445 -19.28 18.24 -21.95
N GLY A 446 -17.97 18.29 -21.61
CA GLY A 446 -17.35 19.43 -20.94
C GLY A 446 -17.35 19.36 -19.42
N GLU A 447 -18.08 18.39 -18.84
CA GLU A 447 -18.11 18.14 -17.40
C GLU A 447 -17.09 17.05 -17.01
N LYS A 448 -16.47 17.20 -15.82
CA LYS A 448 -15.58 16.18 -15.26
C LYS A 448 -16.33 15.29 -14.29
N VAL A 449 -16.28 13.98 -14.52
CA VAL A 449 -16.81 12.96 -13.63
C VAL A 449 -15.64 12.19 -13.02
N TYR A 450 -15.63 12.09 -11.70
CA TYR A 450 -14.60 11.35 -10.97
C TYR A 450 -15.09 9.92 -10.71
N PRO A 451 -14.36 8.90 -11.18
CA PRO A 451 -14.78 7.51 -11.06
C PRO A 451 -15.17 7.10 -9.65
N GLU A 452 -14.36 7.44 -8.66
CA GLU A 452 -14.57 7.02 -7.27
C GLU A 452 -15.87 7.54 -6.66
N GLU A 453 -16.34 8.72 -7.07
CA GLU A 453 -17.64 9.26 -6.64
C GLU A 453 -18.79 8.38 -7.16
N VAL A 454 -18.72 8.00 -8.43
CA VAL A 454 -19.73 7.16 -9.08
C VAL A 454 -19.65 5.72 -8.57
N GLU A 455 -18.45 5.19 -8.41
CA GLU A 455 -18.19 3.84 -7.85
C GLU A 455 -18.75 3.71 -6.44
N SER A 456 -18.55 4.72 -5.59
CA SER A 456 -19.11 4.75 -4.23
C SER A 456 -20.63 4.65 -4.24
N ALA A 457 -21.28 5.39 -5.13
CA ALA A 457 -22.73 5.36 -5.27
C ALA A 457 -23.24 4.01 -5.84
N ILE A 458 -22.55 3.44 -6.85
CA ILE A 458 -22.89 2.13 -7.43
C ILE A 458 -22.78 1.02 -6.40
N LYS A 459 -21.74 1.01 -5.58
CA LYS A 459 -21.51 0.01 -4.54
C LYS A 459 -22.56 0.01 -3.42
N ALA A 460 -23.29 1.09 -3.26
CA ALA A 460 -24.43 1.16 -2.34
C ALA A 460 -25.67 0.38 -2.85
N HIS A 461 -25.69 -0.03 -4.13
CA HIS A 461 -26.78 -0.82 -4.68
C HIS A 461 -26.75 -2.27 -4.18
N PRO A 462 -27.86 -2.84 -3.64
CA PRO A 462 -27.87 -4.16 -3.00
C PRO A 462 -27.37 -5.33 -3.88
N ALA A 463 -27.56 -5.24 -5.19
CA ALA A 463 -27.14 -6.29 -6.12
C ALA A 463 -25.65 -6.22 -6.49
N VAL A 464 -24.94 -5.12 -6.19
CA VAL A 464 -23.55 -4.91 -6.59
C VAL A 464 -22.59 -5.43 -5.53
N TYR A 465 -21.63 -6.25 -5.95
CA TYR A 465 -20.53 -6.69 -5.12
C TYR A 465 -19.34 -5.73 -5.20
N ASP A 466 -18.90 -5.40 -6.42
CA ASP A 466 -17.83 -4.43 -6.69
C ASP A 466 -18.03 -3.76 -8.05
N CYS A 467 -17.41 -2.60 -8.27
CA CYS A 467 -17.44 -1.93 -9.56
C CYS A 467 -16.21 -1.05 -9.79
N LEU A 468 -15.92 -0.79 -11.07
CA LEU A 468 -15.04 0.28 -11.53
C LEU A 468 -15.76 1.12 -12.57
N VAL A 469 -15.47 2.42 -12.57
CA VAL A 469 -16.04 3.38 -13.52
C VAL A 469 -14.94 3.93 -14.41
N VAL A 470 -15.20 3.95 -15.70
CA VAL A 470 -14.25 4.41 -16.73
C VAL A 470 -14.93 5.29 -17.78
N GLY A 471 -14.14 6.11 -18.45
CA GLY A 471 -14.57 6.81 -19.65
C GLY A 471 -14.44 5.92 -20.87
N VAL A 472 -15.53 5.79 -21.64
CA VAL A 472 -15.49 5.14 -22.95
C VAL A 472 -15.74 6.18 -24.04
N PRO A 473 -15.20 6.01 -25.27
CA PRO A 473 -15.44 6.94 -26.38
C PRO A 473 -16.93 7.11 -26.65
N ASP A 474 -17.38 8.37 -26.82
CA ASP A 474 -18.75 8.73 -27.15
C ASP A 474 -18.74 9.84 -28.21
N ALA A 475 -19.49 9.64 -29.31
CA ALA A 475 -19.49 10.56 -30.45
C ALA A 475 -20.09 11.94 -30.12
N ARG A 476 -20.98 12.03 -29.12
CA ARG A 476 -21.66 13.28 -28.74
C ARG A 476 -20.95 14.02 -27.64
N TYR A 477 -20.40 13.28 -26.64
CA TYR A 477 -19.89 13.86 -25.41
C TYR A 477 -18.36 13.75 -25.29
N GLY A 478 -17.69 13.20 -26.30
CA GLY A 478 -16.25 12.87 -26.28
C GLY A 478 -15.98 11.61 -25.48
N GLN A 479 -16.44 11.56 -24.25
CA GLN A 479 -16.47 10.36 -23.42
C GLN A 479 -17.83 10.20 -22.74
N ALA A 480 -18.24 8.95 -22.54
CA ALA A 480 -19.37 8.57 -21.69
C ALA A 480 -18.90 7.82 -20.45
N VAL A 481 -19.61 7.98 -19.36
CA VAL A 481 -19.39 7.21 -18.14
C VAL A 481 -19.85 5.78 -18.37
N ALA A 482 -18.96 4.81 -18.14
CA ALA A 482 -19.25 3.38 -18.22
C ALA A 482 -18.89 2.70 -16.89
N ALA A 483 -19.74 1.77 -16.44
CA ALA A 483 -19.51 0.99 -15.23
C ALA A 483 -19.17 -0.46 -15.60
N VAL A 484 -18.09 -1.00 -15.03
CA VAL A 484 -17.75 -2.43 -15.03
C VAL A 484 -18.15 -2.98 -13.68
N VAL A 485 -19.13 -3.88 -13.64
CA VAL A 485 -19.84 -4.26 -12.42
C VAL A 485 -19.75 -5.77 -12.20
N GLU A 486 -19.36 -6.15 -10.98
CA GLU A 486 -19.47 -7.49 -10.43
C GLU A 486 -20.71 -7.55 -9.56
N LEU A 487 -21.62 -8.47 -9.86
CA LEU A 487 -22.84 -8.66 -9.07
C LEU A 487 -22.63 -9.66 -7.93
N ARG A 488 -23.43 -9.53 -6.90
CA ARG A 488 -23.54 -10.56 -5.87
C ARG A 488 -24.11 -11.84 -6.47
N GLN A 489 -23.71 -12.98 -5.94
CA GLN A 489 -24.12 -14.28 -6.44
C GLN A 489 -25.66 -14.40 -6.49
N GLY A 490 -26.17 -14.81 -7.65
CA GLY A 490 -27.61 -15.00 -7.88
C GLY A 490 -28.40 -13.71 -8.11
N MET A 491 -27.75 -12.55 -8.11
CA MET A 491 -28.41 -11.27 -8.40
C MET A 491 -28.35 -10.92 -9.88
N THR A 492 -29.33 -10.15 -10.32
CA THR A 492 -29.40 -9.54 -11.66
C THR A 492 -29.56 -8.02 -11.51
N LEU A 493 -29.07 -7.27 -12.46
CA LEU A 493 -29.21 -5.82 -12.48
C LEU A 493 -29.25 -5.31 -13.91
N GLU A 494 -30.27 -4.51 -14.20
CA GLU A 494 -30.40 -3.79 -15.47
C GLU A 494 -29.86 -2.37 -15.33
N LEU A 495 -29.24 -1.85 -16.40
CA LEU A 495 -28.63 -0.52 -16.40
C LEU A 495 -29.64 0.57 -15.99
N GLU A 496 -30.88 0.54 -16.47
CA GLU A 496 -31.86 1.58 -16.12
C GLU A 496 -32.32 1.48 -14.65
N ALA A 497 -32.35 0.29 -14.08
CA ALA A 497 -32.61 0.11 -12.66
C ALA A 497 -31.45 0.71 -11.81
N LEU A 498 -30.20 0.46 -12.20
CA LEU A 498 -29.04 1.08 -11.58
C LEU A 498 -29.09 2.61 -11.71
N ARG A 499 -29.36 3.14 -12.90
CA ARG A 499 -29.48 4.58 -13.16
C ARG A 499 -30.57 5.22 -12.30
N SER A 500 -31.73 4.56 -12.18
CA SER A 500 -32.83 5.02 -11.34
C SER A 500 -32.44 5.10 -9.86
N PHE A 501 -31.71 4.11 -9.37
CA PHE A 501 -31.15 4.11 -8.02
C PHE A 501 -30.17 5.28 -7.82
N LEU A 502 -29.26 5.49 -8.76
CA LEU A 502 -28.20 6.51 -8.69
C LEU A 502 -28.74 7.96 -8.80
N ARG A 503 -29.91 8.19 -9.41
CA ARG A 503 -30.53 9.53 -9.50
C ARG A 503 -30.83 10.16 -8.15
N ALA A 504 -30.92 9.37 -7.09
CA ALA A 504 -31.09 9.88 -5.73
C ALA A 504 -29.85 10.59 -5.18
N SER A 505 -28.65 10.26 -5.70
CA SER A 505 -27.37 10.71 -5.14
C SER A 505 -26.44 11.37 -6.17
N LEU A 506 -26.68 11.18 -7.47
CA LEU A 506 -25.80 11.69 -8.53
C LEU A 506 -26.54 12.55 -9.55
N SER A 507 -25.88 13.62 -10.00
CA SER A 507 -26.36 14.44 -11.11
C SER A 507 -26.40 13.63 -12.41
N GLY A 508 -27.32 13.98 -13.31
CA GLY A 508 -27.62 13.22 -14.52
C GLY A 508 -26.42 12.95 -15.45
N TYR A 509 -25.46 13.87 -15.54
CA TYR A 509 -24.25 13.72 -16.36
C TYR A 509 -23.25 12.69 -15.78
N LYS A 510 -23.34 12.37 -14.49
CA LYS A 510 -22.52 11.37 -13.80
C LYS A 510 -23.06 9.95 -13.93
N LEU A 511 -24.30 9.79 -14.36
CA LEU A 511 -24.92 8.47 -14.46
C LEU A 511 -24.28 7.64 -15.56
N PRO A 512 -23.95 6.36 -15.31
CA PRO A 512 -23.41 5.47 -16.32
C PRO A 512 -24.34 5.36 -17.53
N ARG A 513 -23.77 5.46 -18.73
CA ARG A 513 -24.45 5.22 -20.01
C ARG A 513 -24.25 3.82 -20.53
N ALA A 514 -23.28 3.12 -19.97
CA ALA A 514 -23.03 1.71 -20.27
C ALA A 514 -22.70 0.98 -18.96
N MET A 515 -23.11 -0.27 -18.89
CA MET A 515 -22.78 -1.20 -17.82
C MET A 515 -22.32 -2.51 -18.42
N THR A 516 -21.13 -2.95 -18.05
CA THR A 516 -20.57 -4.24 -18.43
C THR A 516 -20.55 -5.14 -17.19
N LEU A 517 -21.19 -6.30 -17.27
CA LEU A 517 -21.19 -7.28 -16.20
C LEU A 517 -19.98 -8.20 -16.33
N VAL A 518 -19.26 -8.38 -15.24
CA VAL A 518 -18.06 -9.22 -15.17
C VAL A 518 -18.15 -10.20 -14.02
N ALA A 519 -17.50 -11.35 -14.15
CA ALA A 519 -17.38 -12.33 -13.07
C ALA A 519 -16.54 -11.79 -11.90
N ARG A 520 -15.57 -10.92 -12.20
CA ARG A 520 -14.72 -10.26 -11.19
C ARG A 520 -14.19 -8.93 -11.72
N VAL A 521 -14.29 -7.90 -10.89
CA VAL A 521 -13.73 -6.58 -11.20
C VAL A 521 -12.19 -6.63 -11.16
N PRO A 522 -11.49 -6.03 -12.16
CA PRO A 522 -10.04 -6.10 -12.25
C PRO A 522 -9.37 -5.28 -11.13
N ARG A 523 -8.72 -5.99 -10.22
CA ARG A 523 -7.90 -5.42 -9.15
C ARG A 523 -6.55 -6.11 -9.07
N ASN A 524 -5.54 -5.38 -8.64
CA ASN A 524 -4.25 -5.97 -8.34
C ASN A 524 -4.28 -6.72 -6.97
N PRO A 525 -3.19 -7.43 -6.58
CA PRO A 525 -3.14 -8.17 -5.31
C PRO A 525 -3.36 -7.34 -4.06
N ALA A 526 -3.02 -6.05 -4.13
CA ALA A 526 -3.25 -5.11 -3.04
C ALA A 526 -4.69 -4.53 -3.04
N GLY A 527 -5.59 -5.08 -3.87
CA GLY A 527 -6.96 -4.59 -3.98
C GLY A 527 -7.13 -3.28 -4.76
N LYS A 528 -6.04 -2.72 -5.34
CA LYS A 528 -6.12 -1.48 -6.11
C LYS A 528 -6.74 -1.70 -7.48
N ALA A 529 -7.59 -0.76 -7.89
CA ALA A 529 -8.27 -0.75 -9.18
C ALA A 529 -7.30 -0.75 -10.37
N GLN A 530 -7.59 -1.59 -11.36
CA GLN A 530 -6.87 -1.63 -12.64
C GLN A 530 -7.73 -0.97 -13.74
N TYR A 531 -7.82 0.36 -13.69
CA TYR A 531 -8.64 1.15 -14.63
C TYR A 531 -8.35 0.89 -16.11
N PRO A 532 -7.09 0.71 -16.57
CA PRO A 532 -6.84 0.35 -17.97
C PRO A 532 -7.54 -0.96 -18.37
N ARG A 533 -7.46 -1.97 -17.53
CA ARG A 533 -8.14 -3.25 -17.78
C ARG A 533 -9.66 -3.13 -17.72
N ALA A 534 -10.18 -2.31 -16.82
CA ALA A 534 -11.62 -2.01 -16.76
C ALA A 534 -12.09 -1.29 -18.03
N ALA A 535 -11.28 -0.36 -18.57
CA ALA A 535 -11.60 0.33 -19.82
C ALA A 535 -11.65 -0.61 -21.02
N GLU A 536 -10.74 -1.59 -21.11
CA GLU A 536 -10.78 -2.66 -22.12
C GLU A 536 -12.09 -3.47 -22.01
N LEU A 537 -12.43 -3.92 -20.81
CA LEU A 537 -13.66 -4.69 -20.55
C LEU A 537 -14.93 -3.88 -20.85
N ALA A 538 -14.92 -2.58 -20.60
CA ALA A 538 -16.07 -1.71 -20.86
C ALA A 538 -16.39 -1.54 -22.35
N VAL A 539 -15.45 -1.82 -23.25
CA VAL A 539 -15.62 -1.74 -24.72
C VAL A 539 -15.52 -3.10 -25.41
N ASP A 540 -15.32 -4.17 -24.66
CA ASP A 540 -15.21 -5.54 -25.18
C ASP A 540 -16.52 -5.95 -25.86
N PRO A 541 -16.50 -6.29 -27.17
CA PRO A 541 -17.69 -6.69 -27.90
C PRO A 541 -18.29 -8.03 -27.43
N ASP A 542 -17.47 -8.89 -26.81
CA ASP A 542 -17.88 -10.20 -26.33
C ASP A 542 -18.40 -10.16 -24.88
N ALA A 543 -18.32 -9.01 -24.22
CA ALA A 543 -18.81 -8.85 -22.83
C ALA A 543 -20.32 -8.65 -22.78
N VAL A 544 -20.95 -9.06 -21.67
CA VAL A 544 -22.37 -8.76 -21.38
C VAL A 544 -22.50 -7.27 -21.06
N ARG A 545 -22.82 -6.48 -22.08
CA ARG A 545 -22.90 -5.02 -22.00
C ARG A 545 -24.30 -4.51 -22.22
N GLN A 546 -24.72 -3.56 -21.37
CA GLN A 546 -25.97 -2.82 -21.51
C GLN A 546 -25.64 -1.35 -21.80
N THR A 547 -26.35 -0.73 -22.70
CA THR A 547 -26.19 0.70 -23.07
C THR A 547 -27.54 1.40 -23.13
N VAL A 548 -27.52 2.74 -22.93
CA VAL A 548 -28.70 3.60 -23.09
C VAL A 548 -28.74 4.17 -24.49
#